data_28df87847462bb63a5eb772dc9d34050
#
_entry.id   28df87847462bb63a5eb772dc9d34050
#
_cell.length_a   1.000
_cell.length_b   1.000
_cell.length_c   1.000
_cell.angle_alpha   90.00
_cell.angle_beta   90.00
_cell.angle_gamma   90.00
#
_symmetry.space_group_name_H-M   'P 1'
#
loop_
_entity.id
_entity.type
_entity.pdbx_description
1 polymer ?
#
loop_
_entity_poly.entity_id
_entity_poly.type
_entity_poly.pdbx_seq_one_letter_code
_entity_poly.pdbx_strand_id
1 'polypeptide(L)'
;MVVGELFTHLKRNMEAELEKVMLPLILKSGDTNKFLREDCNVALDAIVENSSPSKIILIVTAEVVYHKSPVVRTTVSRILAYTVERMGVLKALNGGKEITDKLLPAIAKLAQDGSPEARNYAKSSLHKMLMEHPDFEKILKKSLTPNTMRNLEKIIEALKNPHHGSGGGFSSRTRSRGSRPSRLKTL
;
A
#
# COMPACT_ATOMS: atom_id res chain seq x y z
N MET A 1 -20.32 -0.65 -6.35
CA MET A 1 -19.70 -1.18 -7.59
C MET A 1 -19.73 -2.70 -7.59
N VAL A 2 -20.30 -3.33 -8.61
CA VAL A 2 -20.56 -4.81 -8.69
C VAL A 2 -19.30 -5.66 -8.44
N VAL A 3 -18.13 -5.24 -8.94
CA VAL A 3 -16.87 -6.01 -8.80
C VAL A 3 -16.48 -6.20 -7.35
N GLY A 4 -16.54 -5.15 -6.53
CA GLY A 4 -16.22 -5.25 -5.10
C GLY A 4 -17.15 -6.20 -4.36
N GLU A 5 -18.45 -6.17 -4.68
CA GLU A 5 -19.45 -7.07 -4.10
C GLU A 5 -19.20 -8.54 -4.48
N LEU A 6 -18.78 -8.81 -5.72
CA LEU A 6 -18.42 -10.16 -6.14
C LEU A 6 -17.29 -10.73 -5.28
N PHE A 7 -16.22 -9.95 -5.03
CA PHE A 7 -15.13 -10.41 -4.16
C PHE A 7 -15.55 -10.55 -2.69
N THR A 8 -16.45 -9.70 -2.21
CA THR A 8 -17.00 -9.81 -0.86
C THR A 8 -17.81 -11.08 -0.65
N HIS A 9 -18.62 -11.46 -1.63
CA HIS A 9 -19.50 -12.63 -1.53
C HIS A 9 -18.84 -13.94 -1.96
N LEU A 10 -18.07 -13.93 -3.06
CA LEU A 10 -17.48 -15.15 -3.62
C LEU A 10 -16.08 -15.47 -3.06
N LYS A 11 -15.40 -14.47 -2.46
CA LYS A 11 -14.10 -14.64 -1.76
C LYS A 11 -13.11 -15.49 -2.57
N ARG A 12 -12.71 -16.64 -2.02
CA ARG A 12 -11.71 -17.53 -2.65
C ARG A 12 -12.11 -18.05 -4.04
N ASN A 13 -13.38 -18.11 -4.36
CA ASN A 13 -13.83 -18.52 -5.69
C ASN A 13 -13.45 -17.53 -6.79
N MET A 14 -13.16 -16.26 -6.42
CA MET A 14 -12.67 -15.23 -7.33
C MET A 14 -11.14 -15.22 -7.49
N GLU A 15 -10.41 -16.05 -6.76
CA GLU A 15 -8.93 -16.03 -6.79
C GLU A 15 -8.30 -16.38 -8.15
N ALA A 16 -9.01 -17.15 -8.97
CA ALA A 16 -8.58 -17.47 -10.34
C ALA A 16 -8.64 -16.25 -11.28
N GLU A 17 -9.56 -15.33 -11.02
CA GLU A 17 -9.78 -14.12 -11.83
C GLU A 17 -9.08 -12.88 -11.22
N LEU A 18 -8.43 -13.03 -10.07
CA LEU A 18 -7.87 -11.92 -9.28
C LEU A 18 -6.97 -11.01 -10.11
N GLU A 19 -6.02 -11.58 -10.85
CA GLU A 19 -5.07 -10.82 -11.66
C GLU A 19 -5.77 -10.07 -12.80
N LYS A 20 -6.66 -10.76 -13.52
CA LYS A 20 -7.42 -10.20 -14.66
C LYS A 20 -8.30 -9.03 -14.26
N VAL A 21 -8.82 -9.05 -13.02
CA VAL A 21 -9.68 -7.98 -12.49
C VAL A 21 -8.86 -6.87 -11.85
N MET A 22 -7.85 -7.24 -11.06
CA MET A 22 -7.09 -6.28 -10.24
C MET A 22 -6.21 -5.35 -11.09
N LEU A 23 -5.51 -5.88 -12.10
CA LEU A 23 -4.62 -5.07 -12.94
C LEU A 23 -5.35 -3.95 -13.70
N PRO A 24 -6.46 -4.19 -14.41
CA PRO A 24 -7.22 -3.11 -15.05
C PRO A 24 -7.73 -2.05 -14.06
N LEU A 25 -8.17 -2.45 -12.87
CA LEU A 25 -8.62 -1.51 -11.84
C LEU A 25 -7.47 -0.63 -11.33
N ILE A 26 -6.28 -1.21 -11.10
CA ILE A 26 -5.10 -0.46 -10.71
C ILE A 26 -4.72 0.55 -11.81
N LEU A 27 -4.73 0.17 -13.07
CA LEU A 27 -4.45 1.09 -14.19
C LEU A 27 -5.50 2.21 -14.27
N LYS A 28 -6.77 1.88 -14.09
CA LYS A 28 -7.87 2.84 -14.09
C LYS A 28 -7.91 3.75 -12.86
N SER A 29 -7.24 3.37 -11.75
CA SER A 29 -7.04 4.28 -10.63
C SER A 29 -6.23 5.53 -10.98
N GLY A 30 -5.56 5.54 -12.13
CA GLY A 30 -4.84 6.69 -12.69
C GLY A 30 -5.63 7.50 -13.73
N ASP A 31 -6.92 7.23 -13.90
CA ASP A 31 -7.78 7.92 -14.87
C ASP A 31 -7.93 9.42 -14.55
N THR A 32 -8.25 10.23 -15.55
CA THR A 32 -8.52 11.68 -15.38
C THR A 32 -9.81 11.92 -14.62
N ASN A 33 -10.81 11.05 -14.79
CA ASN A 33 -12.10 11.13 -14.11
C ASN A 33 -11.96 10.75 -12.61
N LYS A 34 -12.24 11.71 -11.73
CA LYS A 34 -12.13 11.52 -10.28
C LYS A 34 -13.09 10.45 -9.76
N PHE A 35 -14.32 10.42 -10.24
CA PHE A 35 -15.31 9.43 -9.80
C PHE A 35 -14.87 8.01 -10.17
N LEU A 36 -14.34 7.82 -11.38
CA LEU A 36 -13.82 6.53 -11.80
C LEU A 36 -12.64 6.08 -10.95
N ARG A 37 -11.73 7.01 -10.57
CA ARG A 37 -10.62 6.70 -9.65
C ARG A 37 -11.12 6.25 -8.29
N GLU A 38 -12.10 6.97 -7.74
CA GLU A 38 -12.70 6.66 -6.43
C GLU A 38 -13.39 5.28 -6.46
N ASP A 39 -14.18 5.02 -7.49
CA ASP A 39 -14.83 3.73 -7.68
C ASP A 39 -13.83 2.57 -7.82
N CYS A 40 -12.76 2.76 -8.60
CA CYS A 40 -11.70 1.76 -8.72
C CYS A 40 -11.01 1.51 -7.37
N ASN A 41 -10.75 2.55 -6.58
CA ASN A 41 -10.13 2.40 -5.27
C ASN A 41 -11.03 1.65 -4.29
N VAL A 42 -12.34 1.93 -4.26
CA VAL A 42 -13.31 1.19 -3.44
C VAL A 42 -13.35 -0.29 -3.82
N ALA A 43 -13.35 -0.59 -5.14
CA ALA A 43 -13.31 -1.97 -5.60
C ALA A 43 -12.00 -2.68 -5.23
N LEU A 44 -10.87 -2.00 -5.38
CA LEU A 44 -9.56 -2.54 -5.00
C LEU A 44 -9.47 -2.81 -3.50
N ASP A 45 -10.05 -1.96 -2.65
CA ASP A 45 -10.09 -2.17 -1.20
C ASP A 45 -10.89 -3.43 -0.86
N ALA A 46 -12.06 -3.63 -1.48
CA ALA A 46 -12.86 -4.84 -1.31
C ALA A 46 -12.12 -6.11 -1.80
N ILE A 47 -11.38 -6.02 -2.90
CA ILE A 47 -10.55 -7.12 -3.41
C ILE A 47 -9.45 -7.46 -2.42
N VAL A 48 -8.72 -6.46 -1.94
CA VAL A 48 -7.61 -6.65 -1.00
C VAL A 48 -8.12 -7.27 0.30
N GLU A 49 -9.28 -6.86 0.78
CA GLU A 49 -9.89 -7.41 2.00
C GLU A 49 -10.26 -8.90 1.86
N ASN A 50 -10.74 -9.32 0.69
CA ASN A 50 -11.36 -10.64 0.51
C ASN A 50 -10.49 -11.65 -0.26
N SER A 51 -9.27 -11.30 -0.65
CA SER A 51 -8.36 -12.15 -1.43
C SER A 51 -7.11 -12.55 -0.66
N SER A 52 -6.37 -13.53 -1.18
CA SER A 52 -5.09 -13.98 -0.60
C SER A 52 -4.02 -12.88 -0.64
N PRO A 53 -3.47 -12.44 0.50
CA PRO A 53 -2.42 -11.42 0.55
C PRO A 53 -1.19 -11.75 -0.30
N SER A 54 -0.76 -13.02 -0.30
CA SER A 54 0.38 -13.47 -1.08
C SER A 54 0.16 -13.30 -2.59
N LYS A 55 -1.03 -13.64 -3.10
CA LYS A 55 -1.36 -13.44 -4.52
C LYS A 55 -1.40 -11.96 -4.88
N ILE A 56 -1.96 -11.12 -4.01
CA ILE A 56 -1.99 -9.66 -4.22
C ILE A 56 -0.57 -9.11 -4.35
N ILE A 57 0.33 -9.47 -3.44
CA ILE A 57 1.74 -9.06 -3.49
C ILE A 57 2.37 -9.45 -4.83
N LEU A 58 2.20 -10.70 -5.26
CA LEU A 58 2.77 -11.18 -6.52
C LEU A 58 2.26 -10.40 -7.73
N ILE A 59 0.95 -10.12 -7.79
CA ILE A 59 0.32 -9.37 -8.88
C ILE A 59 0.85 -7.93 -8.94
N VAL A 60 0.82 -7.21 -7.80
CA VAL A 60 1.17 -5.78 -7.80
C VAL A 60 2.67 -5.52 -7.92
N THR A 61 3.52 -6.49 -7.55
CA THR A 61 4.96 -6.35 -7.65
C THR A 61 5.53 -6.76 -9.00
N ALA A 62 4.74 -7.42 -9.87
CA ALA A 62 5.21 -7.89 -11.17
C ALA A 62 5.57 -6.73 -12.11
N GLU A 63 4.63 -5.82 -12.38
CA GLU A 63 4.80 -4.78 -13.39
C GLU A 63 4.39 -3.38 -12.92
N VAL A 64 3.26 -3.27 -12.18
CA VAL A 64 2.64 -1.97 -11.90
C VAL A 64 3.42 -1.08 -10.92
N VAL A 65 4.37 -1.64 -10.16
CA VAL A 65 5.31 -0.86 -9.33
C VAL A 65 6.15 0.10 -10.18
N TYR A 66 6.38 -0.22 -11.45
CA TYR A 66 7.19 0.57 -12.38
C TYR A 66 6.34 1.43 -13.32
N HIS A 67 5.04 1.49 -13.13
CA HIS A 67 4.15 2.23 -14.02
C HIS A 67 4.51 3.72 -14.08
N LYS A 68 4.40 4.33 -15.28
CA LYS A 68 4.77 5.74 -15.52
C LYS A 68 3.94 6.75 -14.71
N SER A 69 2.65 6.47 -14.48
CA SER A 69 1.75 7.34 -13.72
C SER A 69 2.07 7.31 -12.23
N PRO A 70 2.34 8.45 -11.58
CA PRO A 70 2.56 8.51 -10.15
C PRO A 70 1.29 8.13 -9.35
N VAL A 71 0.10 8.41 -9.88
CA VAL A 71 -1.17 8.03 -9.24
C VAL A 71 -1.31 6.51 -9.16
N VAL A 72 -0.99 5.80 -10.25
CA VAL A 72 -1.00 4.33 -10.26
C VAL A 72 0.01 3.78 -9.25
N ARG A 73 1.24 4.32 -9.20
CA ARG A 73 2.24 3.88 -8.22
C ARG A 73 1.83 4.19 -6.77
N THR A 74 1.11 5.30 -6.54
CA THR A 74 0.52 5.61 -5.24
C THR A 74 -0.52 4.56 -4.84
N THR A 75 -1.41 4.18 -5.76
CA THR A 75 -2.40 3.11 -5.53
C THR A 75 -1.70 1.79 -5.20
N VAL A 76 -0.65 1.42 -5.95
CA VAL A 76 0.15 0.21 -5.68
C VAL A 76 0.79 0.27 -4.29
N SER A 77 1.39 1.41 -3.92
CA SER A 77 2.01 1.58 -2.61
C SER A 77 1.00 1.44 -1.46
N ARG A 78 -0.19 2.01 -1.64
CA ARG A 78 -1.31 1.88 -0.70
C ARG A 78 -1.77 0.42 -0.56
N ILE A 79 -1.95 -0.29 -1.67
CA ILE A 79 -2.34 -1.70 -1.68
C ILE A 79 -1.29 -2.55 -0.95
N LEU A 80 -0.01 -2.36 -1.22
CA LEU A 80 1.07 -3.09 -0.55
C LEU A 80 1.08 -2.82 0.96
N ALA A 81 0.94 -1.55 1.37
CA ALA A 81 0.90 -1.18 2.78
C ALA A 81 -0.27 -1.85 3.50
N TYR A 82 -1.47 -1.77 2.94
CA TYR A 82 -2.66 -2.41 3.50
C TYR A 82 -2.57 -3.94 3.51
N THR A 83 -2.00 -4.53 2.45
CA THR A 83 -1.80 -5.99 2.38
C THR A 83 -0.83 -6.47 3.46
N VAL A 84 0.28 -5.75 3.69
CA VAL A 84 1.25 -6.05 4.77
C VAL A 84 0.59 -5.91 6.14
N GLU A 85 -0.20 -4.87 6.35
CA GLU A 85 -0.93 -4.64 7.60
C GLU A 85 -1.90 -5.79 7.89
N ARG A 86 -2.70 -6.18 6.92
CA ARG A 86 -3.67 -7.27 7.03
C ARG A 86 -3.03 -8.65 7.21
N MET A 87 -1.93 -8.91 6.52
CA MET A 87 -1.17 -10.17 6.60
C MET A 87 -0.41 -10.29 7.92
N GLY A 88 0.03 -9.17 8.46
CA GLY A 88 0.96 -9.07 9.58
C GLY A 88 2.42 -9.19 9.14
N VAL A 89 3.31 -8.43 9.79
CA VAL A 89 4.74 -8.34 9.43
C VAL A 89 5.42 -9.70 9.46
N LEU A 90 5.17 -10.51 10.48
CA LEU A 90 5.80 -11.84 10.61
C LEU A 90 5.47 -12.74 9.41
N LYS A 91 4.21 -12.75 8.97
CA LYS A 91 3.79 -13.53 7.81
C LYS A 91 4.33 -12.94 6.51
N ALA A 92 4.40 -11.62 6.39
CA ALA A 92 4.93 -10.95 5.21
C ALA A 92 6.42 -11.25 5.00
N LEU A 93 7.21 -11.34 6.09
CA LEU A 93 8.64 -11.61 6.03
C LEU A 93 9.00 -13.10 6.05
N ASN A 94 8.15 -13.95 6.64
CA ASN A 94 8.36 -15.40 6.73
C ASN A 94 7.47 -16.19 5.75
N GLY A 95 6.68 -15.53 4.93
CA GLY A 95 5.72 -16.13 3.99
C GLY A 95 6.33 -16.85 2.77
N GLY A 96 7.64 -17.02 2.80
CA GLY A 96 8.41 -17.67 1.76
C GLY A 96 9.30 -16.69 0.98
N LYS A 97 10.42 -17.21 0.49
CA LYS A 97 11.42 -16.43 -0.24
C LYS A 97 10.83 -15.68 -1.43
N GLU A 98 9.91 -16.32 -2.15
CA GLU A 98 9.27 -15.71 -3.32
C GLU A 98 8.53 -14.40 -2.99
N ILE A 99 7.79 -14.37 -1.88
CA ILE A 99 7.06 -13.19 -1.43
C ILE A 99 8.04 -12.10 -0.99
N THR A 100 9.00 -12.44 -0.15
CA THR A 100 9.96 -11.50 0.42
C THR A 100 10.85 -10.87 -0.65
N ASP A 101 11.33 -11.67 -1.61
CA ASP A 101 12.21 -11.23 -2.70
C ASP A 101 11.49 -10.30 -3.72
N LYS A 102 10.16 -10.29 -3.75
CA LYS A 102 9.36 -9.36 -4.55
C LYS A 102 8.86 -8.16 -3.75
N LEU A 103 8.39 -8.39 -2.54
CA LEU A 103 7.82 -7.37 -1.67
C LEU A 103 8.85 -6.32 -1.24
N LEU A 104 10.01 -6.75 -0.72
CA LEU A 104 10.98 -5.81 -0.17
C LEU A 104 11.62 -4.89 -1.21
N PRO A 105 12.04 -5.36 -2.41
CA PRO A 105 12.49 -4.45 -3.47
C PRO A 105 11.39 -3.48 -3.94
N ALA A 106 10.13 -3.93 -4.01
CA ALA A 106 9.02 -3.08 -4.39
C ALA A 106 8.79 -1.95 -3.37
N ILE A 107 8.75 -2.27 -2.07
CA ILE A 107 8.61 -1.27 -1.01
C ILE A 107 9.82 -0.34 -0.98
N ALA A 108 11.05 -0.86 -1.12
CA ALA A 108 12.27 -0.06 -1.17
C ALA A 108 12.27 0.94 -2.33
N LYS A 109 11.78 0.53 -3.50
CA LYS A 109 11.62 1.41 -4.66
C LYS A 109 10.56 2.50 -4.40
N LEU A 110 9.38 2.11 -3.88
CA LEU A 110 8.29 3.05 -3.60
C LEU A 110 8.65 4.03 -2.48
N ALA A 111 9.49 3.64 -1.52
CA ALA A 111 10.00 4.54 -0.48
C ALA A 111 10.87 5.68 -1.04
N GLN A 112 11.34 5.55 -2.27
CA GLN A 112 12.14 6.54 -3.00
C GLN A 112 11.37 7.12 -4.21
N ASP A 113 10.06 6.87 -4.30
CA ASP A 113 9.24 7.34 -5.44
C ASP A 113 9.17 8.86 -5.54
N GLY A 114 8.93 9.37 -6.74
CA GLY A 114 8.69 10.80 -6.97
C GLY A 114 7.42 11.32 -6.28
N SER A 115 6.37 10.47 -6.14
CA SER A 115 5.15 10.81 -5.43
C SER A 115 5.34 10.82 -3.91
N PRO A 116 5.05 11.94 -3.21
CA PRO A 116 5.10 11.99 -1.75
C PRO A 116 4.16 10.97 -1.09
N GLU A 117 2.98 10.77 -1.65
CA GLU A 117 1.98 9.85 -1.14
C GLU A 117 2.44 8.39 -1.24
N ALA A 118 3.02 7.99 -2.40
CA ALA A 118 3.61 6.67 -2.56
C ALA A 118 4.73 6.43 -1.55
N ARG A 119 5.62 7.43 -1.36
CA ARG A 119 6.68 7.35 -0.35
C ARG A 119 6.13 7.18 1.06
N ASN A 120 5.05 7.86 1.41
CA ASN A 120 4.47 7.80 2.74
C ASN A 120 3.93 6.40 3.06
N TYR A 121 3.18 5.77 2.14
CA TYR A 121 2.71 4.40 2.31
C TYR A 121 3.87 3.39 2.45
N ALA A 122 4.87 3.49 1.58
CA ALA A 122 6.03 2.61 1.62
C ALA A 122 6.85 2.78 2.91
N LYS A 123 7.08 4.03 3.35
CA LYS A 123 7.77 4.32 4.62
C LYS A 123 6.99 3.83 5.84
N SER A 124 5.66 3.93 5.82
CA SER A 124 4.81 3.37 6.88
C SER A 124 4.99 1.86 6.98
N SER A 125 5.02 1.15 5.85
CA SER A 125 5.29 -0.30 5.83
C SER A 125 6.69 -0.63 6.36
N LEU A 126 7.73 0.11 5.94
CA LEU A 126 9.09 -0.09 6.44
C LEU A 126 9.20 0.16 7.95
N HIS A 127 8.57 1.24 8.43
CA HIS A 127 8.56 1.56 9.86
C HIS A 127 7.89 0.45 10.67
N LYS A 128 6.74 -0.04 10.23
CA LYS A 128 6.04 -1.15 10.88
C LYS A 128 6.91 -2.41 10.92
N MET A 129 7.57 -2.76 9.81
CA MET A 129 8.49 -3.90 9.76
C MET A 129 9.69 -3.74 10.69
N LEU A 130 10.26 -2.53 10.80
CA LEU A 130 11.35 -2.21 11.73
C LEU A 130 10.93 -2.38 13.20
N MET A 131 9.71 -1.95 13.54
CA MET A 131 9.19 -2.01 14.91
C MET A 131 8.80 -3.43 15.34
N GLU A 132 8.24 -4.21 14.41
CA GLU A 132 7.65 -5.52 14.73
C GLU A 132 8.61 -6.70 14.51
N HIS A 133 9.75 -6.52 13.79
CA HIS A 133 10.68 -7.61 13.50
C HIS A 133 12.13 -7.24 13.82
N PRO A 134 12.75 -7.84 14.87
CA PRO A 134 14.08 -7.46 15.35
C PRO A 134 15.20 -7.68 14.31
N ASP A 135 15.07 -8.71 13.47
CA ASP A 135 16.07 -9.04 12.44
C ASP A 135 15.72 -8.43 11.06
N PHE A 136 14.77 -7.50 10.98
CA PHE A 136 14.32 -6.96 9.69
C PHE A 136 15.44 -6.40 8.83
N GLU A 137 16.41 -5.71 9.42
CA GLU A 137 17.54 -5.16 8.67
C GLU A 137 18.44 -6.23 8.05
N LYS A 138 18.60 -7.38 8.72
CA LYS A 138 19.35 -8.52 8.16
C LYS A 138 18.61 -9.13 6.96
N ILE A 139 17.27 -9.25 7.08
CA ILE A 139 16.41 -9.73 5.98
C ILE A 139 16.51 -8.77 4.81
N LEU A 140 16.41 -7.47 5.07
CA LEU A 140 16.47 -6.42 4.06
C LEU A 140 17.79 -6.44 3.29
N LYS A 141 18.94 -6.54 4.01
CA LYS A 141 20.27 -6.67 3.41
C LYS A 141 20.42 -7.92 2.55
N LYS A 142 19.74 -8.99 2.89
CA LYS A 142 19.76 -10.26 2.12
C LYS A 142 18.89 -10.19 0.87
N SER A 143 17.77 -9.44 0.91
CA SER A 143 16.78 -9.38 -0.16
C SER A 143 17.01 -8.24 -1.15
N LEU A 144 17.82 -7.23 -0.78
CA LEU A 144 18.08 -6.07 -1.62
C LEU A 144 19.49 -6.09 -2.21
N THR A 145 19.63 -5.46 -3.39
CA THR A 145 20.96 -5.20 -3.95
C THR A 145 21.71 -4.17 -3.10
N PRO A 146 23.07 -4.22 -3.06
CA PRO A 146 23.86 -3.26 -2.28
C PRO A 146 23.57 -1.80 -2.62
N ASN A 147 23.29 -1.49 -3.88
CA ASN A 147 22.96 -0.15 -4.32
C ASN A 147 21.59 0.33 -3.78
N THR A 148 20.57 -0.54 -3.87
CA THR A 148 19.24 -0.26 -3.31
C THR A 148 19.30 -0.10 -1.80
N MET A 149 20.10 -0.93 -1.11
CA MET A 149 20.27 -0.84 0.32
C MET A 149 20.92 0.48 0.75
N ARG A 150 21.99 0.91 0.09
CA ARG A 150 22.66 2.21 0.36
C ARG A 150 21.69 3.39 0.24
N ASN A 151 20.85 3.39 -0.78
CA ASN A 151 19.85 4.44 -0.99
C ASN A 151 18.76 4.43 0.09
N LEU A 152 18.44 3.26 0.64
CA LEU A 152 17.41 3.08 1.65
C LEU A 152 17.92 3.36 3.08
N GLU A 153 19.23 3.26 3.35
CA GLU A 153 19.83 3.43 4.68
C GLU A 153 19.42 4.73 5.35
N LYS A 154 19.49 5.85 4.61
CA LYS A 154 19.08 7.17 5.13
C LYS A 154 17.61 7.21 5.54
N ILE A 155 16.75 6.49 4.79
CA ILE A 155 15.32 6.42 5.09
C ILE A 155 15.11 5.58 6.35
N ILE A 156 15.80 4.43 6.47
CA ILE A 156 15.72 3.55 7.63
C ILE A 156 16.20 4.29 8.89
N GLU A 157 17.32 5.01 8.81
CA GLU A 157 17.84 5.78 9.92
C GLU A 157 16.88 6.89 10.39
N ALA A 158 16.27 7.60 9.43
CA ALA A 158 15.24 8.59 9.73
C ALA A 158 13.96 7.97 10.34
N LEU A 159 13.61 6.74 9.98
CA LEU A 159 12.47 6.03 10.55
C LEU A 159 12.74 5.53 11.98
N LYS A 160 13.99 5.21 12.31
CA LYS A 160 14.41 4.85 13.69
C LYS A 160 14.44 6.03 14.63
N ASN A 161 14.81 7.22 14.13
CA ASN A 161 15.03 8.43 14.91
C ASN A 161 14.11 9.57 14.42
N PRO A 162 12.79 9.54 14.68
CA PRO A 162 11.84 10.52 14.16
C PRO A 162 12.07 11.95 14.67
N HIS A 163 12.91 12.13 15.71
CA HIS A 163 13.20 13.45 16.31
C HIS A 163 14.32 14.25 15.61
N HIS A 164 15.01 13.69 14.61
CA HIS A 164 16.10 14.39 13.90
C HIS A 164 15.75 14.83 12.47
N GLY A 165 14.51 14.71 12.03
CA GLY A 165 14.05 15.12 10.70
C GLY A 165 13.12 16.31 10.78
N SER A 166 13.60 17.50 10.38
CA SER A 166 12.82 18.73 10.23
C SER A 166 11.56 18.53 9.37
N GLY A 167 10.39 18.86 9.95
CA GLY A 167 9.26 19.46 9.26
C GLY A 167 8.55 18.66 8.17
N GLY A 168 7.71 17.72 8.58
CA GLY A 168 6.69 17.12 7.74
C GLY A 168 5.63 16.46 8.63
N GLY A 169 4.77 17.29 9.25
CA GLY A 169 3.79 16.82 10.22
C GLY A 169 2.81 15.82 9.62
N PHE A 170 2.80 14.64 10.19
CA PHE A 170 1.73 13.65 10.02
C PHE A 170 0.52 14.14 10.81
N SER A 171 -0.28 15.04 10.19
CA SER A 171 -1.56 15.46 10.75
C SER A 171 -2.65 14.51 10.24
N SER A 172 -2.96 13.50 11.03
CA SER A 172 -4.20 12.73 10.88
C SER A 172 -5.39 13.63 11.25
N ARG A 173 -5.83 14.48 10.32
CA ARG A 173 -7.12 15.16 10.45
C ARG A 173 -8.23 14.19 10.05
N THR A 174 -8.69 13.40 11.00
CA THR A 174 -10.05 12.87 10.99
C THR A 174 -11.01 14.04 11.07
N ARG A 175 -11.54 14.49 9.93
CA ARG A 175 -12.68 15.40 9.91
C ARG A 175 -13.93 14.64 10.31
N SER A 176 -14.24 14.64 11.60
CA SER A 176 -15.58 14.38 12.08
C SER A 176 -16.50 15.48 11.52
N ARG A 177 -17.36 15.11 10.60
CA ARG A 177 -18.49 15.95 10.17
C ARG A 177 -19.47 16.04 11.33
N GLY A 178 -19.33 17.06 12.16
CA GLY A 178 -20.37 17.50 13.08
C GLY A 178 -21.56 18.03 12.29
N SER A 179 -22.67 17.30 12.35
CA SER A 179 -23.98 17.73 11.91
C SER A 179 -24.43 18.96 12.74
N ARG A 180 -24.64 20.09 12.07
CA ARG A 180 -25.32 21.25 12.66
C ARG A 180 -26.83 20.96 12.75
N PRO A 181 -27.48 21.21 13.88
CA PRO A 181 -28.93 21.17 13.95
C PRO A 181 -29.50 22.41 13.30
N SER A 182 -30.42 22.21 12.38
CA SER A 182 -31.24 23.26 11.75
C SER A 182 -32.16 23.88 12.81
N ARG A 183 -31.99 25.18 13.05
CA ARG A 183 -32.95 26.00 13.82
C ARG A 183 -34.23 26.21 12.97
N LEU A 184 -35.32 25.62 13.42
CA LEU A 184 -36.65 26.03 13.03
C LEU A 184 -36.88 27.46 13.54
N LYS A 185 -37.21 28.38 12.63
CA LYS A 185 -37.89 29.64 12.95
C LYS A 185 -39.38 29.40 12.77
N THR A 186 -40.10 29.47 13.87
CA THR A 186 -41.56 29.75 13.93
C THR A 186 -41.82 31.19 13.53
N LEU A 187 -42.68 31.39 12.58
CA LEU A 187 -43.85 32.26 12.49
C LEU A 187 -44.55 31.99 11.17
#